data_38529445f6b8513846b8f189af1806c5
#
_entry.id   38529445f6b8513846b8f189af1806c5
#
_cell.length_a   1.000
_cell.length_b   1.000
_cell.length_c   1.000
_cell.angle_alpha   90.00
_cell.angle_beta   90.00
_cell.angle_gamma   90.00
#
_symmetry.space_group_name_H-M   'P 1'
#
loop_
_entity.id
_entity.type
_entity.pdbx_description
1 polymer ?
#
loop_
_entity_poly.entity_id
_entity_poly.type
_entity_poly.pdbx_seq_one_letter_code
_entity_poly.pdbx_strand_id
1 'polypeptide(L)'
;MKKKFLAFLLILFPIFSLGIVKAETIKIVSDTAYAPFEFKDSDQTYKGIDVDIINKVAEIKGWNIQMSYPGFDAAVNAVQAGQADAIMAGMTKTKEREKVFTMSDTYYDTKVVIATTKAHKISQYDQLKGKTVGVKNGTAAQRFLESIKDKYGFSIKTFDTGDLMNNSLAAGAIDAMMDDKPVIEYAINQGQDLHIEMDGEAVGSFAFGVKKGSKYEHLVTEFNQALAEMKKDGSLDKIIKKWTASSSSAVPTTTTLAGLKAIPVKAKYIIASDSSFAPFVFQNSNNQFTGIDMELIKAIAKDQGFEIEITNPGFDAAISAVQAGQADGIIAGMSVTDARKATFDFSESYYTANTILGVKESSTIASYEDLKGKTVGVKNGTASQ
;
A
#
# COMPACT_ATOMS: atom_id res chain seq x y z
N MET A 1 41.89 54.80 60.67
CA MET A 1 40.75 54.48 59.81
C MET A 1 41.29 53.58 58.69
N LYS A 2 41.14 52.24 58.81
CA LYS A 2 41.65 51.23 57.81
C LYS A 2 40.50 50.89 56.88
N LYS A 3 40.60 51.29 55.58
CA LYS A 3 39.66 50.85 54.53
C LYS A 3 39.99 49.41 54.08
N LYS A 4 39.05 48.48 54.29
CA LYS A 4 39.15 47.11 53.74
C LYS A 4 38.64 47.14 52.29
N PHE A 5 39.51 46.78 51.34
CA PHE A 5 39.15 46.52 49.96
C PHE A 5 38.66 45.06 49.84
N LEU A 6 37.41 44.87 49.46
CA LEU A 6 36.81 43.59 49.20
C LEU A 6 36.97 43.30 47.70
N ALA A 7 37.87 42.38 47.35
CA ALA A 7 38.07 41.93 45.97
C ALA A 7 36.95 40.93 45.62
N PHE A 8 36.09 41.28 44.65
CA PHE A 8 35.08 40.41 44.12
C PHE A 8 35.68 39.55 42.99
N LEU A 9 35.89 38.25 43.24
CA LEU A 9 36.42 37.31 42.26
C LEU A 9 35.26 36.89 41.36
N LEU A 10 35.20 37.40 40.14
CA LEU A 10 34.25 36.98 39.11
C LEU A 10 34.71 35.63 38.52
N ILE A 11 34.10 34.55 38.94
CA ILE A 11 34.31 33.23 38.32
C ILE A 11 33.53 33.20 36.98
N LEU A 12 34.27 33.35 35.89
CA LEU A 12 33.73 33.12 34.53
C LEU A 12 33.49 31.65 34.33
N PHE A 13 32.26 31.18 34.42
CA PHE A 13 31.86 29.85 33.96
C PHE A 13 31.82 29.84 32.42
N PRO A 14 32.57 29.01 31.71
CA PRO A 14 32.37 28.87 30.29
C PRO A 14 31.00 28.24 30.03
N ILE A 15 30.09 28.97 29.42
CA ILE A 15 28.85 28.43 28.88
C ILE A 15 29.24 27.56 27.70
N PHE A 16 29.33 26.24 27.94
CA PHE A 16 29.38 25.26 26.87
C PHE A 16 27.99 25.29 26.20
N SER A 17 27.89 26.03 25.09
CA SER A 17 26.76 25.91 24.17
C SER A 17 26.83 24.49 23.59
N LEU A 18 26.07 23.56 24.17
CA LEU A 18 25.71 22.32 23.51
C LEU A 18 24.92 22.72 22.26
N GLY A 19 25.61 22.89 21.13
CA GLY A 19 25.00 22.99 19.83
C GLY A 19 24.17 21.73 19.63
N ILE A 20 22.84 21.91 19.58
CA ILE A 20 21.93 20.86 19.13
C ILE A 20 22.35 20.56 17.69
N VAL A 21 23.16 19.54 17.47
CA VAL A 21 23.44 19.01 16.14
C VAL A 21 22.10 18.45 15.67
N LYS A 22 21.37 19.20 14.86
CA LYS A 22 20.15 18.72 14.21
C LYS A 22 20.60 17.55 13.32
N ALA A 23 20.16 16.33 13.62
CA ALA A 23 20.44 15.18 12.80
C ALA A 23 20.05 15.49 11.34
N GLU A 24 20.97 15.23 10.40
CA GLU A 24 20.72 15.41 8.97
C GLU A 24 19.51 14.54 8.58
N THR A 25 18.57 15.12 7.84
CA THR A 25 17.42 14.37 7.35
C THR A 25 17.82 13.62 6.09
N ILE A 26 17.71 12.31 6.12
CA ILE A 26 18.00 11.41 5.00
C ILE A 26 16.75 11.34 4.11
N LYS A 27 16.89 11.77 2.87
CA LYS A 27 15.81 11.72 1.87
C LYS A 27 15.82 10.36 1.17
N ILE A 28 14.82 9.54 1.42
CA ILE A 28 14.68 8.21 0.84
C ILE A 28 13.51 8.20 -0.13
N VAL A 29 13.74 7.69 -1.33
CA VAL A 29 12.71 7.55 -2.35
C VAL A 29 12.28 6.10 -2.51
N SER A 30 11.02 5.90 -2.86
CA SER A 30 10.41 4.59 -3.04
C SER A 30 9.45 4.60 -4.23
N ASP A 31 8.83 3.45 -4.51
CA ASP A 31 7.81 3.36 -5.54
C ASP A 31 6.46 3.90 -5.04
N THR A 32 5.58 4.19 -5.97
CA THR A 32 4.21 4.65 -5.68
C THR A 32 3.28 3.50 -5.34
N ALA A 33 3.44 2.33 -6.01
CA ALA A 33 2.54 1.20 -5.91
C ALA A 33 3.26 -0.11 -6.27
N TYR A 34 3.74 -0.82 -5.26
CA TYR A 34 4.44 -2.10 -5.40
C TYR A 34 4.12 -3.03 -4.23
N ALA A 35 2.84 -3.30 -4.01
CA ALA A 35 2.39 -4.17 -2.93
C ALA A 35 2.93 -5.62 -3.12
N PRO A 36 3.38 -6.28 -2.05
CA PRO A 36 3.28 -5.91 -0.63
C PRO A 36 4.46 -5.10 -0.07
N PHE A 37 5.36 -4.56 -0.90
CA PHE A 37 6.59 -3.86 -0.46
C PHE A 37 6.33 -2.41 -0.07
N GLU A 38 5.75 -1.62 -0.96
CA GLU A 38 5.26 -0.27 -0.68
C GLU A 38 4.00 0.01 -1.50
N PHE A 39 2.98 0.49 -0.83
CA PHE A 39 1.71 0.86 -1.44
C PHE A 39 0.95 1.81 -0.53
N LYS A 40 0.01 2.54 -1.12
CA LYS A 40 -0.88 3.41 -0.39
C LYS A 40 -2.07 2.60 0.12
N ASP A 41 -2.29 2.62 1.41
CA ASP A 41 -3.46 2.03 2.04
C ASP A 41 -4.67 2.98 1.95
N SER A 42 -5.82 2.48 2.35
CA SER A 42 -7.10 3.21 2.38
C SER A 42 -7.05 4.53 3.15
N ASP A 43 -6.21 4.63 4.19
CA ASP A 43 -5.96 5.85 4.97
C ASP A 43 -4.99 6.82 4.28
N GLN A 44 -4.60 6.57 3.01
CA GLN A 44 -3.64 7.33 2.22
C GLN A 44 -2.21 7.32 2.78
N THR A 45 -1.91 6.48 3.77
CA THR A 45 -0.54 6.26 4.26
C THR A 45 0.17 5.17 3.45
N TYR A 46 1.48 5.31 3.33
CA TYR A 46 2.29 4.26 2.71
C TYR A 46 2.63 3.18 3.73
N LYS A 47 2.42 1.94 3.34
CA LYS A 47 2.65 0.72 4.14
C LYS A 47 3.33 -0.34 3.29
N GLY A 48 3.82 -1.38 3.93
CA GLY A 48 4.41 -2.54 3.26
C GLY A 48 5.74 -2.98 3.86
N ILE A 49 6.32 -4.00 3.27
CA ILE A 49 7.57 -4.61 3.74
C ILE A 49 8.71 -3.59 3.77
N ASP A 50 8.91 -2.84 2.69
CA ASP A 50 9.98 -1.86 2.56
C ASP A 50 9.81 -0.70 3.53
N VAL A 51 8.57 -0.24 3.69
CA VAL A 51 8.23 0.83 4.64
C VAL A 51 8.49 0.39 6.08
N ASP A 52 8.09 -0.83 6.45
CA ASP A 52 8.31 -1.35 7.79
C ASP A 52 9.81 -1.60 8.06
N ILE A 53 10.56 -2.15 7.09
CA ILE A 53 12.00 -2.37 7.21
C ILE A 53 12.75 -1.06 7.40
N ILE A 54 12.52 -0.06 6.53
CA ILE A 54 13.28 1.20 6.59
C ILE A 54 12.97 1.99 7.86
N ASN A 55 11.73 1.97 8.34
CA ASN A 55 11.37 2.55 9.63
C ASN A 55 12.06 1.84 10.79
N LYS A 56 12.16 0.51 10.75
CA LYS A 56 12.85 -0.26 11.78
C LYS A 56 14.36 -0.01 11.76
N VAL A 57 14.97 0.09 10.59
CA VAL A 57 16.37 0.49 10.43
C VAL A 57 16.60 1.90 10.99
N ALA A 58 15.72 2.85 10.67
CA ALA A 58 15.80 4.21 11.18
C ALA A 58 15.72 4.26 12.72
N GLU A 59 14.82 3.46 13.31
CA GLU A 59 14.72 3.29 14.77
C GLU A 59 16.03 2.77 15.39
N ILE A 60 16.58 1.68 14.83
CA ILE A 60 17.82 1.04 15.32
C ILE A 60 19.03 1.97 15.20
N LYS A 61 19.13 2.72 14.09
CA LYS A 61 20.29 3.57 13.79
C LYS A 61 20.13 5.03 14.21
N GLY A 62 18.95 5.41 14.71
CA GLY A 62 18.65 6.80 15.06
C GLY A 62 18.59 7.74 13.85
N TRP A 63 18.22 7.23 12.68
CA TRP A 63 18.09 8.03 11.46
C TRP A 63 16.85 8.93 11.52
N ASN A 64 17.00 10.18 11.08
CA ASN A 64 15.89 11.05 10.76
C ASN A 64 15.60 10.91 9.26
N ILE A 65 14.55 10.19 8.88
CA ILE A 65 14.24 9.90 7.48
C ILE A 65 13.06 10.72 6.97
N GLN A 66 13.11 11.07 5.69
CA GLN A 66 12.00 11.64 4.94
C GLN A 66 11.75 10.78 3.70
N MET A 67 10.60 10.09 3.69
CA MET A 67 10.18 9.25 2.56
C MET A 67 9.43 10.05 1.51
N SER A 68 9.67 9.74 0.23
CA SER A 68 8.83 10.20 -0.88
C SER A 68 8.67 9.09 -1.94
N TYR A 69 7.58 9.14 -2.69
CA TYR A 69 7.12 8.03 -3.52
C TYR A 69 6.83 8.49 -4.96
N PRO A 70 7.86 8.83 -5.75
CA PRO A 70 7.67 9.37 -7.11
C PRO A 70 7.38 8.31 -8.18
N GLY A 71 7.40 7.03 -7.83
CA GLY A 71 7.38 5.90 -8.75
C GLY A 71 8.79 5.32 -8.98
N PHE A 72 8.87 4.03 -9.34
CA PHE A 72 10.13 3.28 -9.34
C PHE A 72 11.22 3.91 -10.23
N ASP A 73 10.92 4.17 -11.51
CA ASP A 73 11.90 4.72 -12.44
C ASP A 73 12.34 6.15 -12.02
N ALA A 74 11.39 6.98 -11.58
CA ALA A 74 11.69 8.31 -11.07
C ALA A 74 12.52 8.25 -9.77
N ALA A 75 12.29 7.28 -8.90
CA ALA A 75 13.07 7.06 -7.67
C ALA A 75 14.53 6.69 -8.01
N VAL A 76 14.74 5.75 -8.93
CA VAL A 76 16.07 5.37 -9.42
C VAL A 76 16.81 6.59 -9.98
N ASN A 77 16.15 7.37 -10.84
CA ASN A 77 16.74 8.57 -11.46
C ASN A 77 17.04 9.66 -10.41
N ALA A 78 16.18 9.87 -9.41
CA ALA A 78 16.39 10.87 -8.37
C ALA A 78 17.66 10.61 -7.55
N VAL A 79 17.93 9.35 -7.18
CA VAL A 79 19.16 9.00 -6.45
C VAL A 79 20.39 9.12 -7.34
N GLN A 80 20.31 8.69 -8.61
CA GLN A 80 21.42 8.85 -9.55
C GLN A 80 21.79 10.32 -9.80
N ALA A 81 20.77 11.18 -9.87
CA ALA A 81 20.96 12.63 -10.00
C ALA A 81 21.38 13.33 -8.71
N GLY A 82 21.38 12.65 -7.55
CA GLY A 82 21.68 13.22 -6.24
C GLY A 82 20.57 14.12 -5.69
N GLN A 83 19.34 13.97 -6.17
CA GLN A 83 18.14 14.66 -5.69
C GLN A 83 17.55 13.97 -4.44
N ALA A 84 17.81 12.69 -4.29
CA ALA A 84 17.54 11.89 -3.11
C ALA A 84 18.83 11.18 -2.64
N ASP A 85 18.87 10.82 -1.36
CA ASP A 85 20.06 10.28 -0.73
C ASP A 85 20.12 8.74 -0.86
N ALA A 86 18.95 8.09 -0.82
CA ALA A 86 18.82 6.63 -0.90
C ALA A 86 17.52 6.19 -1.56
N ILE A 87 17.46 4.92 -1.94
CA ILE A 87 16.27 4.25 -2.48
C ILE A 87 15.97 2.95 -1.70
N MET A 88 14.69 2.76 -1.38
CA MET A 88 14.12 1.54 -0.83
C MET A 88 12.79 1.29 -1.56
N ALA A 89 12.76 0.37 -2.54
CA ALA A 89 11.67 0.26 -3.51
C ALA A 89 11.58 -1.12 -4.17
N GLY A 90 11.69 -2.21 -3.41
CA GLY A 90 11.78 -3.56 -3.98
C GLY A 90 12.89 -3.64 -5.04
N MET A 91 13.96 -2.88 -4.85
CA MET A 91 14.98 -2.72 -5.87
C MET A 91 15.91 -3.94 -5.96
N THR A 92 15.75 -4.73 -7.01
CA THR A 92 16.61 -5.89 -7.30
C THR A 92 18.08 -5.50 -7.38
N LYS A 93 18.94 -6.17 -6.64
CA LYS A 93 20.40 -6.04 -6.74
C LYS A 93 20.89 -6.73 -8.01
N THR A 94 21.42 -5.96 -8.95
CA THR A 94 21.97 -6.47 -10.22
C THR A 94 23.35 -5.88 -10.48
N LYS A 95 24.16 -6.59 -11.27
CA LYS A 95 25.51 -6.12 -11.66
C LYS A 95 25.49 -4.76 -12.37
N GLU A 96 24.44 -4.47 -13.13
CA GLU A 96 24.25 -3.18 -13.80
C GLU A 96 24.01 -2.07 -12.79
N ARG A 97 23.15 -2.32 -11.80
CA ARG A 97 22.86 -1.35 -10.74
C ARG A 97 24.07 -1.11 -9.84
N GLU A 98 24.84 -2.14 -9.53
CA GLU A 98 26.08 -2.01 -8.72
C GLU A 98 27.18 -1.16 -9.40
N LYS A 99 27.04 -0.85 -10.70
CA LYS A 99 27.93 0.12 -11.37
C LYS A 99 27.66 1.55 -10.92
N VAL A 100 26.43 1.88 -10.58
CA VAL A 100 25.96 3.25 -10.28
C VAL A 100 25.43 3.43 -8.85
N PHE A 101 25.13 2.33 -8.16
CA PHE A 101 24.68 2.30 -6.77
C PHE A 101 25.66 1.50 -5.91
N THR A 102 25.87 1.94 -4.67
CA THR A 102 26.33 1.09 -3.58
C THR A 102 25.10 0.47 -2.93
N MET A 103 24.99 -0.86 -2.98
CA MET A 103 23.82 -1.60 -2.55
C MET A 103 24.09 -2.41 -1.28
N SER A 104 23.09 -2.53 -0.43
CA SER A 104 23.13 -3.29 0.81
C SER A 104 23.18 -4.82 0.56
N ASP A 105 23.31 -5.57 1.63
CA ASP A 105 22.91 -6.96 1.65
C ASP A 105 21.41 -7.06 1.33
N THR A 106 21.02 -8.21 0.81
CA THR A 106 19.62 -8.42 0.39
C THR A 106 18.72 -8.72 1.59
N TYR A 107 17.53 -8.16 1.56
CA TYR A 107 16.51 -8.33 2.61
C TYR A 107 15.35 -9.23 2.17
N TYR A 108 15.18 -9.46 0.86
CA TYR A 108 14.11 -10.27 0.30
C TYR A 108 14.57 -10.98 -0.97
N ASP A 109 14.39 -12.30 -1.03
CA ASP A 109 14.67 -13.10 -2.23
C ASP A 109 13.40 -13.25 -3.06
N THR A 110 13.51 -12.99 -4.36
CA THR A 110 12.37 -13.06 -5.29
C THR A 110 12.73 -13.73 -6.60
N LYS A 111 11.67 -14.08 -7.34
CA LYS A 111 11.73 -14.52 -8.75
C LYS A 111 10.71 -13.73 -9.53
N VAL A 112 10.96 -13.47 -10.80
CA VAL A 112 9.95 -12.94 -11.72
C VAL A 112 9.17 -14.09 -12.35
N VAL A 113 7.87 -13.92 -12.47
CA VAL A 113 6.94 -14.95 -12.98
C VAL A 113 6.11 -14.37 -14.11
N ILE A 114 5.65 -15.24 -15.02
CA ILE A 114 4.60 -14.89 -15.99
C ILE A 114 3.24 -15.14 -15.33
N ALA A 115 2.39 -14.13 -15.40
CA ALA A 115 1.00 -14.21 -14.97
C ALA A 115 0.05 -13.92 -16.13
N THR A 116 -1.08 -14.61 -16.13
CA THR A 116 -2.17 -14.48 -17.10
C THR A 116 -3.51 -14.43 -16.36
N THR A 117 -4.59 -14.17 -17.09
CA THR A 117 -5.95 -14.43 -16.58
C THR A 117 -6.29 -15.92 -16.75
N LYS A 118 -7.31 -16.42 -16.03
CA LYS A 118 -7.77 -17.82 -16.10
C LYS A 118 -8.12 -18.30 -17.50
N ALA A 119 -8.43 -17.40 -18.42
CA ALA A 119 -8.80 -17.70 -19.79
C ALA A 119 -7.60 -18.08 -20.69
N HIS A 120 -6.38 -17.77 -20.29
CA HIS A 120 -5.18 -17.93 -21.11
C HIS A 120 -4.12 -18.74 -20.34
N LYS A 121 -3.71 -19.87 -20.88
CA LYS A 121 -2.63 -20.69 -20.31
C LYS A 121 -1.33 -20.47 -21.08
N ILE A 122 -0.29 -20.00 -20.39
CA ILE A 122 1.05 -19.82 -20.92
C ILE A 122 2.04 -20.49 -19.97
N SER A 123 2.35 -21.75 -20.22
CA SER A 123 3.23 -22.56 -19.37
C SER A 123 4.67 -22.65 -19.84
N GLN A 124 4.98 -22.07 -21.01
CA GLN A 124 6.32 -22.04 -21.61
C GLN A 124 6.53 -20.77 -22.42
N TYR A 125 7.76 -20.27 -22.47
CA TYR A 125 8.10 -19.04 -23.22
C TYR A 125 7.79 -19.11 -24.72
N ASP A 126 7.86 -20.31 -25.34
CA ASP A 126 7.50 -20.50 -26.76
C ASP A 126 6.05 -20.14 -27.09
N GLN A 127 5.16 -20.22 -26.09
CA GLN A 127 3.74 -19.86 -26.22
C GLN A 127 3.51 -18.34 -26.22
N LEU A 128 4.54 -17.55 -25.91
CA LEU A 128 4.49 -16.09 -26.01
C LEU A 128 4.64 -15.59 -27.46
N LYS A 129 4.97 -16.45 -28.42
CA LYS A 129 5.16 -16.05 -29.81
C LYS A 129 3.96 -15.28 -30.36
N GLY A 130 4.21 -14.09 -30.89
CA GLY A 130 3.19 -13.16 -31.42
C GLY A 130 2.33 -12.48 -30.37
N LYS A 131 2.57 -12.69 -29.07
CA LYS A 131 1.83 -12.10 -27.95
C LYS A 131 2.48 -10.81 -27.46
N THR A 132 1.72 -10.05 -26.68
CA THR A 132 2.21 -8.85 -25.97
C THR A 132 2.33 -9.15 -24.49
N VAL A 133 3.53 -9.01 -23.94
CA VAL A 133 3.81 -9.19 -22.50
C VAL A 133 3.96 -7.81 -21.85
N GLY A 134 3.15 -7.55 -20.83
CA GLY A 134 3.25 -6.36 -20.00
C GLY A 134 4.36 -6.50 -18.96
N VAL A 135 5.03 -5.39 -18.67
CA VAL A 135 6.05 -5.33 -17.61
C VAL A 135 6.18 -3.90 -17.09
N LYS A 136 6.55 -3.76 -15.83
CA LYS A 136 6.76 -2.47 -15.21
C LYS A 136 8.08 -1.84 -15.69
N ASN A 137 8.03 -0.54 -15.96
CA ASN A 137 9.16 0.22 -16.50
C ASN A 137 10.36 0.26 -15.53
N GLY A 138 11.60 0.20 -16.06
CA GLY A 138 12.84 0.29 -15.30
C GLY A 138 13.21 -0.94 -14.47
N THR A 139 12.37 -2.00 -14.45
CA THR A 139 12.54 -3.18 -13.57
C THR A 139 13.57 -4.20 -14.07
N ALA A 140 13.94 -5.14 -13.21
CA ALA A 140 14.74 -6.30 -13.60
C ALA A 140 13.94 -7.25 -14.51
N ALA A 141 12.63 -7.36 -14.28
CA ALA A 141 11.71 -8.13 -15.13
C ALA A 141 11.70 -7.60 -16.57
N GLN A 142 11.67 -6.27 -16.77
CA GLN A 142 11.76 -5.70 -18.11
C GLN A 142 13.05 -6.10 -18.81
N ARG A 143 14.20 -5.95 -18.15
CA ARG A 143 15.50 -6.33 -18.75
C ARG A 143 15.57 -7.81 -19.08
N PHE A 144 15.01 -8.66 -18.23
CA PHE A 144 14.93 -10.08 -18.50
C PHE A 144 14.09 -10.36 -19.75
N LEU A 145 12.87 -9.79 -19.85
CA LEU A 145 12.02 -9.95 -21.05
C LEU A 145 12.71 -9.41 -22.31
N GLU A 146 13.39 -8.27 -22.24
CA GLU A 146 14.17 -7.71 -23.35
C GLU A 146 15.26 -8.66 -23.85
N SER A 147 15.88 -9.41 -22.94
CA SER A 147 16.93 -10.39 -23.29
C SER A 147 16.43 -11.63 -24.01
N ILE A 148 15.14 -11.96 -23.86
CA ILE A 148 14.55 -13.19 -24.43
C ILE A 148 13.50 -12.95 -25.51
N LYS A 149 12.99 -11.72 -25.69
CA LYS A 149 11.88 -11.40 -26.61
C LYS A 149 12.14 -11.83 -28.06
N ASP A 150 13.35 -11.62 -28.56
CA ASP A 150 13.70 -11.97 -29.96
C ASP A 150 13.78 -13.47 -30.16
N LYS A 151 14.26 -14.21 -29.15
CA LYS A 151 14.32 -15.67 -29.17
C LYS A 151 12.93 -16.30 -29.24
N TYR A 152 11.96 -15.76 -28.49
CA TYR A 152 10.62 -16.30 -28.38
C TYR A 152 9.56 -15.56 -29.21
N GLY A 153 9.92 -14.45 -29.85
CA GLY A 153 9.10 -13.74 -30.84
C GLY A 153 7.86 -13.05 -30.26
N PHE A 154 7.97 -12.40 -29.10
CA PHE A 154 6.89 -11.63 -28.46
C PHE A 154 7.20 -10.13 -28.42
N SER A 155 6.17 -9.32 -28.18
CA SER A 155 6.27 -7.88 -27.96
C SER A 155 6.24 -7.54 -26.47
N ILE A 156 6.89 -6.46 -26.08
CA ILE A 156 6.86 -5.93 -24.71
C ILE A 156 6.07 -4.63 -24.70
N LYS A 157 5.17 -4.47 -23.71
CA LYS A 157 4.51 -3.21 -23.40
C LYS A 157 4.85 -2.83 -21.96
N THR A 158 5.43 -1.64 -21.78
CA THR A 158 5.83 -1.15 -20.47
C THR A 158 4.73 -0.33 -19.79
N PHE A 159 4.71 -0.34 -18.45
CA PHE A 159 3.76 0.36 -17.61
C PHE A 159 4.48 1.05 -16.46
N ASP A 160 3.97 2.18 -16.02
CA ASP A 160 4.53 2.92 -14.88
C ASP A 160 4.11 2.31 -13.52
N THR A 161 2.95 1.64 -13.49
CA THR A 161 2.43 0.99 -12.26
C THR A 161 1.92 -0.42 -12.54
N GLY A 162 1.96 -1.29 -11.51
CA GLY A 162 1.37 -2.63 -11.57
C GLY A 162 -0.14 -2.60 -11.82
N ASP A 163 -0.86 -1.62 -11.28
CA ASP A 163 -2.32 -1.50 -11.48
C ASP A 163 -2.68 -1.23 -12.94
N LEU A 164 -1.94 -0.36 -13.63
CA LEU A 164 -2.15 -0.12 -15.07
C LEU A 164 -1.86 -1.39 -15.89
N MET A 165 -0.85 -2.15 -15.50
CA MET A 165 -0.51 -3.42 -16.13
C MET A 165 -1.59 -4.48 -15.90
N ASN A 166 -2.08 -4.65 -14.67
CA ASN A 166 -3.16 -5.56 -14.30
C ASN A 166 -4.46 -5.22 -15.05
N ASN A 167 -4.83 -3.94 -15.11
CA ASN A 167 -6.01 -3.49 -15.85
C ASN A 167 -5.88 -3.75 -17.34
N SER A 168 -4.68 -3.59 -17.92
CA SER A 168 -4.43 -3.88 -19.33
C SER A 168 -4.52 -5.38 -19.64
N LEU A 169 -4.10 -6.24 -18.71
CA LEU A 169 -4.24 -7.70 -18.84
C LEU A 169 -5.72 -8.09 -18.75
N ALA A 170 -6.45 -7.59 -17.76
CA ALA A 170 -7.88 -7.85 -17.60
C ALA A 170 -8.72 -7.39 -18.80
N ALA A 171 -8.33 -6.27 -19.43
CA ALA A 171 -8.97 -5.76 -20.64
C ALA A 171 -8.54 -6.48 -21.93
N GLY A 172 -7.62 -7.45 -21.87
CA GLY A 172 -7.08 -8.13 -23.05
C GLY A 172 -6.19 -7.26 -23.95
N ALA A 173 -5.71 -6.12 -23.45
CA ALA A 173 -4.80 -5.23 -24.18
C ALA A 173 -3.33 -5.71 -24.14
N ILE A 174 -3.04 -6.68 -23.28
CA ILE A 174 -1.84 -7.52 -23.24
C ILE A 174 -2.27 -8.97 -22.99
N ASP A 175 -1.47 -9.93 -23.43
CA ASP A 175 -1.78 -11.35 -23.32
C ASP A 175 -1.26 -11.98 -22.00
N ALA A 176 -0.18 -11.45 -21.48
CA ALA A 176 0.47 -11.87 -20.26
C ALA A 176 1.19 -10.69 -19.62
N MET A 177 1.60 -10.86 -18.38
CA MET A 177 2.47 -9.90 -17.69
C MET A 177 3.58 -10.61 -16.94
N MET A 178 4.69 -9.90 -16.71
CA MET A 178 5.78 -10.38 -15.87
C MET A 178 6.00 -9.41 -14.73
N ASP A 179 6.01 -9.94 -13.52
CA ASP A 179 6.36 -9.19 -12.30
C ASP A 179 6.99 -10.13 -11.26
N ASP A 180 7.44 -9.59 -10.14
CA ASP A 180 7.95 -10.36 -9.03
C ASP A 180 6.85 -11.24 -8.41
N LYS A 181 7.19 -12.48 -8.11
CA LYS A 181 6.25 -13.48 -7.60
C LYS A 181 5.43 -13.00 -6.40
N PRO A 182 6.02 -12.39 -5.35
CA PRO A 182 5.25 -11.92 -4.19
C PRO A 182 4.24 -10.82 -4.55
N VAL A 183 4.49 -10.01 -5.57
CA VAL A 183 3.55 -8.99 -6.07
C VAL A 183 2.34 -9.64 -6.71
N ILE A 184 2.57 -10.64 -7.57
CA ILE A 184 1.49 -11.40 -8.21
C ILE A 184 0.69 -12.20 -7.17
N GLU A 185 1.37 -12.87 -6.23
CA GLU A 185 0.71 -13.61 -5.15
C GLU A 185 -0.13 -12.70 -4.26
N TYR A 186 0.38 -11.50 -3.95
CA TYR A 186 -0.40 -10.51 -3.21
C TYR A 186 -1.66 -10.09 -3.99
N ALA A 187 -1.54 -9.78 -5.27
CA ALA A 187 -2.67 -9.41 -6.12
C ALA A 187 -3.74 -10.54 -6.22
N ILE A 188 -3.30 -11.79 -6.35
CA ILE A 188 -4.20 -12.97 -6.32
C ILE A 188 -4.92 -13.05 -4.96
N ASN A 189 -4.19 -12.86 -3.85
CA ASN A 189 -4.76 -12.87 -2.50
C ASN A 189 -5.75 -11.72 -2.26
N GLN A 190 -5.61 -10.60 -3.00
CA GLN A 190 -6.58 -9.49 -3.01
C GLN A 190 -7.77 -9.75 -3.96
N GLY A 191 -7.87 -10.94 -4.55
CA GLY A 191 -8.99 -11.36 -5.39
C GLY A 191 -8.87 -10.98 -6.86
N GLN A 192 -7.70 -10.56 -7.34
CA GLN A 192 -7.49 -10.33 -8.76
C GLN A 192 -7.47 -11.66 -9.53
N ASP A 193 -8.07 -11.67 -10.72
CA ASP A 193 -8.14 -12.87 -11.58
C ASP A 193 -6.82 -13.07 -12.31
N LEU A 194 -5.78 -13.44 -11.55
CA LEU A 194 -4.45 -13.72 -12.05
C LEU A 194 -4.07 -15.17 -11.77
N HIS A 195 -3.28 -15.74 -12.67
CA HIS A 195 -2.68 -17.06 -12.54
C HIS A 195 -1.18 -16.98 -12.81
N ILE A 196 -0.38 -17.57 -11.91
CA ILE A 196 1.05 -17.80 -12.16
C ILE A 196 1.15 -19.09 -12.96
N GLU A 197 1.64 -19.00 -14.20
CA GLU A 197 1.65 -20.10 -15.15
C GLU A 197 3.00 -20.82 -15.25
N MET A 198 4.08 -20.13 -14.89
CA MET A 198 5.43 -20.68 -14.95
C MET A 198 6.17 -20.45 -13.64
N ASP A 199 6.99 -21.44 -13.24
CA ASP A 199 7.95 -21.20 -12.18
C ASP A 199 8.97 -20.16 -12.64
N GLY A 200 9.26 -19.22 -11.73
CA GLY A 200 9.90 -17.98 -12.11
C GLY A 200 11.41 -18.05 -12.27
N GLU A 201 11.95 -17.05 -12.93
CA GLU A 201 13.38 -16.84 -13.08
C GLU A 201 13.94 -15.99 -11.93
N ALA A 202 15.07 -16.41 -11.38
CA ALA A 202 15.79 -15.66 -10.37
C ALA A 202 16.58 -14.52 -11.05
N VAL A 203 16.03 -13.29 -11.00
CA VAL A 203 16.69 -12.11 -11.57
C VAL A 203 17.49 -11.32 -10.53
N GLY A 204 17.43 -11.74 -9.27
CA GLY A 204 18.13 -11.17 -8.11
C GLY A 204 17.20 -10.96 -6.92
N SER A 205 17.77 -10.40 -5.85
CA SER A 205 17.08 -10.16 -4.58
C SER A 205 17.03 -8.67 -4.29
N PHE A 206 16.11 -8.22 -3.42
CA PHE A 206 15.92 -6.80 -3.13
C PHE A 206 16.95 -6.27 -2.12
N ALA A 207 17.41 -5.06 -2.36
CA ALA A 207 18.38 -4.37 -1.53
C ALA A 207 18.10 -2.86 -1.46
N PHE A 208 18.52 -2.24 -0.35
CA PHE A 208 18.63 -0.81 -0.18
C PHE A 208 19.80 -0.25 -0.98
N GLY A 209 19.69 0.96 -1.51
CA GLY A 209 20.75 1.52 -2.34
C GLY A 209 20.96 3.01 -2.17
N VAL A 210 22.20 3.44 -2.34
CA VAL A 210 22.61 4.84 -2.43
C VAL A 210 23.43 5.06 -3.68
N LYS A 211 23.55 6.31 -4.15
CA LYS A 211 24.42 6.63 -5.27
C LYS A 211 25.88 6.26 -4.95
N LYS A 212 26.52 5.53 -5.84
CA LYS A 212 27.94 5.13 -5.71
C LYS A 212 28.83 6.36 -5.69
N GLY A 213 29.81 6.38 -4.77
CA GLY A 213 30.71 7.51 -4.57
C GLY A 213 30.07 8.71 -3.88
N SER A 214 28.85 8.60 -3.35
CA SER A 214 28.23 9.67 -2.57
C SER A 214 28.68 9.68 -1.11
N LYS A 215 28.48 10.78 -0.42
CA LYS A 215 28.70 10.88 1.04
C LYS A 215 27.81 9.94 1.85
N TYR A 216 26.79 9.35 1.24
CA TYR A 216 25.80 8.49 1.88
C TYR A 216 26.12 6.99 1.84
N GLU A 217 27.29 6.59 1.31
CA GLU A 217 27.66 5.16 1.27
C GLU A 217 27.72 4.50 2.66
N HIS A 218 28.00 5.28 3.71
CA HIS A 218 27.96 4.80 5.10
C HIS A 218 26.57 4.26 5.51
N LEU A 219 25.48 4.80 4.93
CA LEU A 219 24.11 4.32 5.21
C LEU A 219 23.93 2.85 4.82
N VAL A 220 24.63 2.36 3.79
CA VAL A 220 24.61 0.94 3.39
C VAL A 220 25.23 0.06 4.47
N THR A 221 26.35 0.48 5.05
CA THR A 221 26.98 -0.24 6.15
C THR A 221 26.08 -0.27 7.39
N GLU A 222 25.46 0.85 7.72
CA GLU A 222 24.54 0.96 8.86
C GLU A 222 23.25 0.14 8.63
N PHE A 223 22.72 0.18 7.40
CA PHE A 223 21.58 -0.66 7.00
C PHE A 223 21.91 -2.15 7.16
N ASN A 224 23.04 -2.61 6.67
CA ASN A 224 23.47 -4.00 6.80
C ASN A 224 23.60 -4.44 8.26
N GLN A 225 24.14 -3.58 9.13
CA GLN A 225 24.21 -3.85 10.57
C GLN A 225 22.81 -4.02 11.18
N ALA A 226 21.89 -3.07 10.90
CA ALA A 226 20.51 -3.15 11.37
C ALA A 226 19.79 -4.39 10.80
N LEU A 227 20.00 -4.69 9.51
CA LEU A 227 19.43 -5.88 8.87
C LEU A 227 19.93 -7.17 9.53
N ALA A 228 21.21 -7.24 9.89
CA ALA A 228 21.77 -8.39 10.62
C ALA A 228 21.14 -8.54 12.02
N GLU A 229 20.90 -7.45 12.74
CA GLU A 229 20.17 -7.45 14.02
C GLU A 229 18.73 -7.94 13.82
N MET A 230 18.02 -7.43 12.81
CA MET A 230 16.64 -7.83 12.49
C MET A 230 16.52 -9.29 12.05
N LYS A 231 17.53 -9.83 11.36
CA LYS A 231 17.61 -11.27 11.03
C LYS A 231 17.82 -12.10 12.31
N LYS A 232 18.68 -11.65 13.21
CA LYS A 232 19.02 -12.36 14.45
C LYS A 232 17.86 -12.39 15.44
N ASP A 233 17.11 -11.30 15.60
CA ASP A 233 16.00 -11.21 16.54
C ASP A 233 14.65 -11.66 15.96
N GLY A 234 14.63 -11.99 14.66
CA GLY A 234 13.44 -12.45 13.93
C GLY A 234 12.46 -11.34 13.56
N SER A 235 12.80 -10.07 13.76
CA SER A 235 11.91 -8.95 13.40
C SER A 235 11.75 -8.79 11.89
N LEU A 236 12.78 -9.11 11.10
CA LEU A 236 12.67 -9.15 9.63
C LEU A 236 11.62 -10.18 9.18
N ASP A 237 11.71 -11.41 9.70
CA ASP A 237 10.76 -12.46 9.36
C ASP A 237 9.33 -12.12 9.75
N LYS A 238 9.15 -11.43 10.90
CA LYS A 238 7.83 -10.95 11.34
C LYS A 238 7.26 -9.91 10.38
N ILE A 239 8.09 -8.97 9.92
CA ILE A 239 7.68 -7.96 8.93
C ILE A 239 7.28 -8.64 7.62
N ILE A 240 8.11 -9.52 7.08
CA ILE A 240 7.82 -10.24 5.84
C ILE A 240 6.51 -11.03 5.98
N LYS A 241 6.37 -11.84 7.02
CA LYS A 241 5.16 -12.64 7.26
C LYS A 241 3.90 -11.80 7.43
N LYS A 242 3.99 -10.64 8.06
CA LYS A 242 2.86 -9.71 8.18
C LYS A 242 2.23 -9.36 6.84
N TRP A 243 3.03 -9.22 5.79
CA TRP A 243 2.59 -8.75 4.49
C TRP A 243 2.43 -9.86 3.44
N THR A 244 3.06 -11.03 3.62
CA THR A 244 3.02 -12.14 2.68
C THR A 244 2.14 -13.31 3.12
N ALA A 245 1.63 -13.32 4.37
CA ALA A 245 0.70 -14.34 4.82
C ALA A 245 -0.57 -14.28 3.96
N SER A 246 -0.88 -15.39 3.31
CA SER A 246 -2.15 -15.55 2.57
C SER A 246 -3.31 -15.28 3.52
N SER A 247 -4.26 -14.46 3.11
CA SER A 247 -5.49 -14.17 3.86
C SER A 247 -6.43 -15.38 4.03
N SER A 248 -5.94 -16.59 3.79
CA SER A 248 -6.70 -17.83 3.93
C SER A 248 -6.59 -18.49 5.32
N SER A 249 -6.01 -17.84 6.31
CA SER A 249 -6.06 -18.35 7.69
C SER A 249 -5.72 -17.28 8.71
N ALA A 250 -6.68 -17.03 9.58
CA ALA A 250 -6.58 -16.29 10.81
C ALA A 250 -6.55 -14.76 10.65
N VAL A 251 -7.71 -14.17 10.84
CA VAL A 251 -7.81 -12.93 11.61
C VAL A 251 -6.75 -13.01 12.72
N PRO A 252 -5.83 -12.03 12.83
CA PRO A 252 -4.88 -12.04 13.93
C PRO A 252 -5.67 -12.09 15.24
N THR A 253 -5.53 -13.19 15.93
CA THR A 253 -6.04 -13.34 17.28
C THR A 253 -5.34 -12.27 18.12
N THR A 254 -6.12 -11.24 18.52
CA THR A 254 -5.82 -10.34 19.63
C THR A 254 -4.43 -9.68 19.61
N THR A 255 -4.32 -8.56 18.88
CA THR A 255 -3.49 -7.49 19.41
C THR A 255 -4.31 -6.87 20.55
N THR A 256 -4.02 -7.26 21.76
CA THR A 256 -4.50 -6.58 22.95
C THR A 256 -3.98 -5.15 22.85
N LEU A 257 -4.85 -4.21 22.50
CA LEU A 257 -4.59 -2.78 22.64
C LEU A 257 -4.51 -2.49 24.14
N ALA A 258 -3.36 -2.78 24.73
CA ALA A 258 -3.06 -2.41 26.11
C ALA A 258 -3.02 -0.88 26.18
N GLY A 259 -4.07 -0.28 26.70
CA GLY A 259 -4.14 1.16 26.94
C GLY A 259 -5.47 1.84 26.61
N LEU A 260 -6.38 1.22 25.90
CA LEU A 260 -7.73 1.76 25.77
C LEU A 260 -8.50 1.48 27.07
N LYS A 261 -8.98 2.54 27.74
CA LYS A 261 -9.97 2.38 28.79
C LYS A 261 -11.14 1.60 28.22
N ALA A 262 -11.50 0.49 28.87
CA ALA A 262 -12.70 -0.25 28.52
C ALA A 262 -13.89 0.71 28.52
N ILE A 263 -14.40 1.06 27.34
CA ILE A 263 -15.66 1.75 27.20
C ILE A 263 -16.71 0.70 27.60
N PRO A 264 -17.69 1.02 28.47
CA PRO A 264 -18.74 0.08 28.81
C PRO A 264 -19.43 -0.40 27.52
N VAL A 265 -19.29 -1.67 27.19
CA VAL A 265 -19.92 -2.26 26.00
C VAL A 265 -21.41 -2.29 26.26
N LYS A 266 -22.18 -1.56 25.44
CA LYS A 266 -23.65 -1.68 25.42
C LYS A 266 -23.97 -3.10 24.96
N ALA A 267 -24.87 -3.80 25.67
CA ALA A 267 -25.18 -5.20 25.36
C ALA A 267 -25.81 -5.39 23.95
N LYS A 268 -26.47 -4.35 23.42
CA LYS A 268 -27.12 -4.36 22.11
C LYS A 268 -27.01 -2.99 21.43
N TYR A 269 -26.60 -2.97 20.15
CA TYR A 269 -26.48 -1.76 19.33
C TYR A 269 -27.49 -1.78 18.19
N ILE A 270 -28.04 -0.61 17.86
CA ILE A 270 -28.87 -0.38 16.67
C ILE A 270 -27.96 0.12 15.57
N ILE A 271 -27.83 -0.67 14.50
CA ILE A 271 -27.00 -0.35 13.32
C ILE A 271 -27.92 0.00 12.14
N ALA A 272 -27.80 1.23 11.66
CA ALA A 272 -28.49 1.66 10.46
C ALA A 272 -27.72 1.28 9.20
N SER A 273 -28.42 0.93 8.13
CA SER A 273 -27.81 0.59 6.86
C SER A 273 -28.69 1.04 5.68
N ASP A 274 -28.16 0.88 4.47
CA ASP A 274 -28.93 1.11 3.25
C ASP A 274 -29.94 -0.03 3.01
N SER A 275 -30.91 0.22 2.18
CA SER A 275 -31.91 -0.78 1.77
C SER A 275 -31.57 -1.43 0.42
N SER A 276 -30.71 -0.80 -0.40
CA SER A 276 -30.46 -1.21 -1.79
C SER A 276 -29.12 -0.71 -2.31
N PHE A 277 -28.03 -1.38 -1.92
CA PHE A 277 -26.68 -1.06 -2.37
C PHE A 277 -25.83 -2.34 -2.54
N ALA A 278 -26.23 -3.20 -3.50
CA ALA A 278 -25.46 -4.41 -3.82
C ALA A 278 -24.06 -4.07 -4.36
N PRO A 279 -23.02 -4.82 -4.01
CA PRO A 279 -22.98 -6.05 -3.20
C PRO A 279 -22.84 -5.80 -1.68
N PHE A 280 -22.89 -4.54 -1.22
CA PHE A 280 -22.67 -4.18 0.20
C PHE A 280 -23.87 -4.51 1.07
N VAL A 281 -25.05 -4.03 0.69
CA VAL A 281 -26.31 -4.34 1.36
C VAL A 281 -27.46 -4.43 0.35
N PHE A 282 -28.19 -5.52 0.38
CA PHE A 282 -29.34 -5.76 -0.52
C PHE A 282 -30.22 -6.88 0.04
N GLN A 283 -31.45 -6.98 -0.45
CA GLN A 283 -32.33 -8.10 -0.13
C GLN A 283 -32.08 -9.27 -1.07
N ASN A 284 -31.93 -10.47 -0.51
CA ASN A 284 -31.89 -11.72 -1.26
C ASN A 284 -33.30 -12.17 -1.66
N SER A 285 -33.41 -13.30 -2.36
CA SER A 285 -34.70 -13.89 -2.80
C SER A 285 -35.66 -14.24 -1.67
N ASN A 286 -35.15 -14.33 -0.43
CA ASN A 286 -35.95 -14.62 0.77
C ASN A 286 -36.30 -13.34 1.56
N ASN A 287 -36.15 -12.15 0.97
CA ASN A 287 -36.37 -10.84 1.56
C ASN A 287 -35.48 -10.57 2.81
N GLN A 288 -34.34 -11.26 2.91
CA GLN A 288 -33.38 -11.04 3.99
C GLN A 288 -32.28 -10.11 3.51
N PHE A 289 -31.91 -9.15 4.34
CA PHE A 289 -30.75 -8.28 4.08
C PHE A 289 -29.45 -9.06 4.22
N THR A 290 -28.63 -8.99 3.18
CA THR A 290 -27.32 -9.66 3.04
C THR A 290 -26.36 -8.74 2.32
N GLY A 291 -25.14 -9.19 2.12
CA GLY A 291 -24.06 -8.47 1.45
C GLY A 291 -22.86 -8.25 2.35
N ILE A 292 -21.81 -7.64 1.80
CA ILE A 292 -20.52 -7.43 2.48
C ILE A 292 -20.72 -6.78 3.85
N ASP A 293 -21.46 -5.70 3.91
CA ASP A 293 -21.68 -4.93 5.14
C ASP A 293 -22.43 -5.73 6.20
N MET A 294 -23.44 -6.50 5.75
CA MET A 294 -24.28 -7.30 6.64
C MET A 294 -23.50 -8.47 7.26
N GLU A 295 -22.65 -9.11 6.48
CA GLU A 295 -21.81 -10.20 6.96
C GLU A 295 -20.70 -9.69 7.86
N LEU A 296 -20.08 -8.56 7.48
CA LEU A 296 -19.00 -7.94 8.24
C LEU A 296 -19.46 -7.51 9.64
N ILE A 297 -20.55 -6.75 9.74
CA ILE A 297 -21.03 -6.25 11.05
C ILE A 297 -21.51 -7.39 11.96
N LYS A 298 -22.10 -8.46 11.40
CA LYS A 298 -22.49 -9.65 12.15
C LYS A 298 -21.26 -10.42 12.67
N ALA A 299 -20.20 -10.51 11.86
CA ALA A 299 -18.96 -11.15 12.25
C ALA A 299 -18.27 -10.36 13.37
N ILE A 300 -18.22 -9.03 13.28
CA ILE A 300 -17.66 -8.14 14.30
C ILE A 300 -18.46 -8.27 15.60
N ALA A 301 -19.80 -8.22 15.53
CA ALA A 301 -20.67 -8.35 16.71
C ALA A 301 -20.43 -9.67 17.45
N LYS A 302 -20.30 -10.77 16.69
CA LYS A 302 -20.00 -12.09 17.23
C LYS A 302 -18.61 -12.15 17.88
N ASP A 303 -17.60 -11.58 17.23
CA ASP A 303 -16.21 -11.57 17.71
C ASP A 303 -16.07 -10.74 19.00
N GLN A 304 -16.73 -9.58 19.05
CA GLN A 304 -16.67 -8.65 20.17
C GLN A 304 -17.71 -8.90 21.26
N GLY A 305 -18.59 -9.90 21.10
CA GLY A 305 -19.54 -10.34 22.12
C GLY A 305 -20.70 -9.38 22.40
N PHE A 306 -21.15 -8.60 21.41
CA PHE A 306 -22.33 -7.74 21.54
C PHE A 306 -23.45 -8.14 20.55
N GLU A 307 -24.69 -7.78 20.87
CA GLU A 307 -25.84 -7.97 20.00
C GLU A 307 -26.04 -6.76 19.08
N ILE A 308 -26.57 -6.99 17.88
CA ILE A 308 -26.96 -5.94 16.97
C ILE A 308 -28.41 -6.07 16.53
N GLU A 309 -29.06 -4.94 16.35
CA GLU A 309 -30.31 -4.80 15.61
C GLU A 309 -30.03 -3.98 14.36
N ILE A 310 -30.32 -4.54 13.18
CA ILE A 310 -30.04 -3.86 11.91
C ILE A 310 -31.34 -3.25 11.39
N THR A 311 -31.30 -1.97 11.08
CA THR A 311 -32.36 -1.23 10.41
C THR A 311 -31.91 -0.79 9.04
N ASN A 312 -32.77 -0.89 8.03
CA ASN A 312 -32.46 -0.57 6.63
C ASN A 312 -33.38 0.51 6.07
N PRO A 313 -33.33 1.74 6.60
CA PRO A 313 -34.24 2.81 6.16
C PRO A 313 -33.86 3.44 4.81
N GLY A 314 -32.75 3.09 4.24
CA GLY A 314 -32.13 3.75 3.10
C GLY A 314 -30.99 4.69 3.53
N PHE A 315 -30.07 5.01 2.61
CA PHE A 315 -28.80 5.66 2.93
C PHE A 315 -28.94 7.01 3.67
N ASP A 316 -29.73 7.95 3.14
CA ASP A 316 -29.94 9.28 3.76
C ASP A 316 -30.62 9.18 5.12
N ALA A 317 -31.62 8.30 5.22
CA ALA A 317 -32.31 8.07 6.47
C ALA A 317 -31.41 7.38 7.52
N ALA A 318 -30.49 6.51 7.11
CA ALA A 318 -29.51 5.90 7.98
C ALA A 318 -28.52 6.94 8.54
N ILE A 319 -28.03 7.86 7.71
CA ILE A 319 -27.19 9.00 8.14
C ILE A 319 -27.96 9.83 9.19
N SER A 320 -29.20 10.20 8.88
CA SER A 320 -30.03 11.03 9.75
C SER A 320 -30.35 10.32 11.09
N ALA A 321 -30.58 9.02 11.07
CA ALA A 321 -30.86 8.22 12.27
C ALA A 321 -29.68 8.23 13.26
N VAL A 322 -28.44 8.09 12.75
CA VAL A 322 -27.25 8.16 13.62
C VAL A 322 -27.03 9.58 14.15
N GLN A 323 -27.18 10.60 13.31
CA GLN A 323 -27.03 12.00 13.75
C GLN A 323 -28.06 12.38 14.80
N ALA A 324 -29.27 11.84 14.71
CA ALA A 324 -30.34 12.06 15.69
C ALA A 324 -30.25 11.16 16.94
N GLY A 325 -29.26 10.26 17.01
CA GLY A 325 -29.12 9.30 18.10
C GLY A 325 -30.18 8.18 18.12
N GLN A 326 -30.88 7.99 17.01
CA GLN A 326 -31.86 6.90 16.84
C GLN A 326 -31.20 5.57 16.48
N ALA A 327 -29.99 5.62 15.91
CA ALA A 327 -29.13 4.47 15.71
C ALA A 327 -27.75 4.76 16.35
N ASP A 328 -27.09 3.70 16.80
CA ASP A 328 -25.78 3.79 17.46
C ASP A 328 -24.63 3.85 16.44
N GLY A 329 -24.84 3.31 15.23
CA GLY A 329 -23.84 3.31 14.16
C GLY A 329 -24.45 3.09 12.79
N ILE A 330 -23.63 3.30 11.75
CA ILE A 330 -24.01 3.09 10.35
C ILE A 330 -22.94 2.24 9.65
N ILE A 331 -23.40 1.25 8.87
CA ILE A 331 -22.60 0.52 7.90
C ILE A 331 -23.41 0.38 6.61
N ALA A 332 -23.00 1.06 5.54
CA ALA A 332 -23.80 1.20 4.33
C ALA A 332 -22.94 1.51 3.08
N GLY A 333 -21.75 0.90 2.98
CA GLY A 333 -20.76 1.26 1.95
C GLY A 333 -20.43 2.77 1.97
N MET A 334 -20.44 3.36 3.15
CA MET A 334 -20.31 4.81 3.34
C MET A 334 -18.89 5.29 3.12
N SER A 335 -18.67 6.09 2.08
CA SER A 335 -17.36 6.68 1.81
C SER A 335 -16.90 7.62 2.94
N VAL A 336 -15.65 7.47 3.35
CA VAL A 336 -14.99 8.40 4.29
C VAL A 336 -14.63 9.67 3.54
N THR A 337 -15.24 10.80 3.92
CA THR A 337 -14.96 12.13 3.37
C THR A 337 -14.69 13.12 4.50
N ASP A 338 -13.94 14.20 4.23
CA ASP A 338 -13.63 15.19 5.25
C ASP A 338 -14.90 15.91 5.77
N ALA A 339 -15.88 16.12 4.91
CA ALA A 339 -17.17 16.67 5.31
C ALA A 339 -17.88 15.73 6.32
N ARG A 340 -17.82 14.42 6.12
CA ARG A 340 -18.45 13.45 7.03
C ARG A 340 -17.65 13.24 8.31
N LYS A 341 -16.31 13.34 8.27
CA LYS A 341 -15.47 13.31 9.47
C LYS A 341 -15.77 14.42 10.47
N ALA A 342 -16.38 15.53 10.02
CA ALA A 342 -16.82 16.59 10.91
C ALA A 342 -17.99 16.19 11.82
N THR A 343 -18.72 15.13 11.47
CA THR A 343 -19.93 14.69 12.20
C THR A 343 -19.95 13.23 12.60
N PHE A 344 -19.02 12.42 12.07
CA PHE A 344 -18.92 10.99 12.35
C PHE A 344 -17.50 10.62 12.74
N ASP A 345 -17.36 9.72 13.69
CA ASP A 345 -16.16 8.95 13.94
C ASP A 345 -16.21 7.71 13.04
N PHE A 346 -15.18 7.54 12.21
CA PHE A 346 -15.07 6.43 11.28
C PHE A 346 -14.12 5.35 11.80
N SER A 347 -14.45 4.10 11.48
CA SER A 347 -13.49 3.01 11.51
C SER A 347 -12.39 3.19 10.45
N GLU A 348 -11.38 2.32 10.45
CA GLU A 348 -10.55 2.14 9.27
C GLU A 348 -11.40 1.66 8.09
N SER A 349 -10.95 1.98 6.87
CA SER A 349 -11.66 1.55 5.67
C SER A 349 -11.57 0.03 5.49
N TYR A 350 -12.68 -0.61 5.25
CA TYR A 350 -12.78 -2.05 4.99
C TYR A 350 -12.92 -2.39 3.51
N TYR A 351 -13.14 -1.38 2.65
CA TYR A 351 -13.26 -1.54 1.20
C TYR A 351 -12.81 -0.27 0.48
N THR A 352 -12.08 -0.42 -0.63
CA THR A 352 -11.71 0.70 -1.51
C THR A 352 -12.65 0.73 -2.69
N ALA A 353 -13.41 1.83 -2.83
CA ALA A 353 -14.36 2.02 -3.91
C ALA A 353 -13.91 3.15 -4.84
N ASN A 354 -14.11 2.97 -6.15
CA ASN A 354 -13.98 4.01 -7.15
C ASN A 354 -15.34 4.42 -7.66
N THR A 355 -15.57 5.73 -7.76
CA THR A 355 -16.76 6.26 -8.44
C THR A 355 -16.52 6.22 -9.95
N ILE A 356 -17.44 5.62 -10.67
CA ILE A 356 -17.38 5.49 -12.13
C ILE A 356 -18.60 6.11 -12.79
N LEU A 357 -18.47 6.45 -14.07
CA LEU A 357 -19.57 6.85 -14.92
C LEU A 357 -20.07 5.63 -15.70
N GLY A 358 -21.31 5.24 -15.46
CA GLY A 358 -21.99 4.17 -16.21
C GLY A 358 -22.82 4.74 -17.33
N VAL A 359 -22.71 4.17 -18.52
CA VAL A 359 -23.47 4.55 -19.72
C VAL A 359 -24.04 3.32 -20.39
N LYS A 360 -25.02 3.50 -21.30
CA LYS A 360 -25.48 2.39 -22.14
C LYS A 360 -24.38 1.92 -23.08
N GLU A 361 -24.35 0.64 -23.43
CA GLU A 361 -23.39 0.05 -24.36
C GLU A 361 -23.32 0.80 -25.71
N SER A 362 -24.46 1.31 -26.19
CA SER A 362 -24.53 2.12 -27.42
C SER A 362 -24.17 3.60 -27.23
N SER A 363 -23.71 4.02 -26.06
CA SER A 363 -23.36 5.41 -25.78
C SER A 363 -22.06 5.82 -26.45
N THR A 364 -22.00 7.06 -26.92
CA THR A 364 -20.78 7.68 -27.44
C THR A 364 -20.04 8.50 -26.39
N ILE A 365 -20.51 8.51 -25.13
CA ILE A 365 -19.86 9.21 -24.02
C ILE A 365 -18.64 8.41 -23.61
N ALA A 366 -17.43 8.98 -23.78
CA ALA A 366 -16.15 8.38 -23.48
C ALA A 366 -15.29 9.22 -22.51
N SER A 367 -15.69 10.48 -22.27
CA SER A 367 -14.98 11.42 -21.40
C SER A 367 -15.95 12.29 -20.61
N TYR A 368 -15.45 13.05 -19.63
CA TYR A 368 -16.27 14.02 -18.87
C TYR A 368 -16.72 15.20 -19.75
N GLU A 369 -15.95 15.56 -20.78
CA GLU A 369 -16.30 16.62 -21.72
C GLU A 369 -17.56 16.29 -22.52
N ASP A 370 -17.80 15.01 -22.78
CA ASP A 370 -19.00 14.54 -23.50
C ASP A 370 -20.29 14.68 -22.65
N LEU A 371 -20.14 14.94 -21.35
CA LEU A 371 -21.28 15.18 -20.44
C LEU A 371 -21.87 16.58 -20.56
N LYS A 372 -21.23 17.49 -21.30
CA LYS A 372 -21.74 18.86 -21.47
C LYS A 372 -23.17 18.85 -22.02
N GLY A 373 -24.08 19.42 -21.26
CA GLY A 373 -25.52 19.46 -21.60
C GLY A 373 -26.27 18.12 -21.45
N LYS A 374 -25.66 17.14 -20.78
CA LYS A 374 -26.30 15.85 -20.46
C LYS A 374 -26.81 15.85 -19.02
N THR A 375 -27.76 14.99 -18.74
CA THR A 375 -28.25 14.72 -17.38
C THR A 375 -27.54 13.47 -16.86
N VAL A 376 -26.91 13.58 -15.68
CA VAL A 376 -26.27 12.46 -14.98
C VAL A 376 -27.10 12.13 -13.75
N GLY A 377 -27.51 10.87 -13.60
CA GLY A 377 -28.22 10.38 -12.42
C GLY A 377 -27.21 10.01 -11.33
N VAL A 378 -27.47 10.44 -10.11
CA VAL A 378 -26.70 10.07 -8.90
C VAL A 378 -27.64 9.71 -7.77
N LYS A 379 -27.14 8.91 -6.80
CA LYS A 379 -27.90 8.60 -5.59
C LYS A 379 -27.75 9.74 -4.59
N ASN A 380 -28.86 10.20 -4.00
CA ASN A 380 -28.86 11.27 -3.02
C ASN A 380 -27.97 10.95 -1.80
N GLY A 381 -27.34 11.99 -1.22
CA GLY A 381 -26.52 11.89 -0.03
C GLY A 381 -25.19 11.15 -0.23
N THR A 382 -24.88 10.66 -1.43
CA THR A 382 -23.63 9.95 -1.71
C THR A 382 -22.49 10.89 -2.08
N ALA A 383 -21.25 10.36 -2.07
CA ALA A 383 -20.06 11.11 -2.52
C ALA A 383 -20.05 11.36 -4.05
N SER A 384 -20.98 10.74 -4.80
CA SER A 384 -21.11 10.94 -6.24
C SER A 384 -21.95 12.16 -6.61
N GLN A 385 -22.68 12.74 -5.66
CA GLN A 385 -23.49 13.95 -5.84
C GLN A 385 -22.63 15.22 -5.80
#